data_1a83ae653498d3a348d0888928ab6b3c
#
_entry.id   1a83ae653498d3a348d0888928ab6b3c
#
_cell.length_a   1.000
_cell.length_b   1.000
_cell.length_c   1.000
_cell.angle_alpha   90.00
_cell.angle_beta   90.00
_cell.angle_gamma   90.00
#
_symmetry.space_group_name_H-M   'P 1'
#
loop_
_entity.id
_entity.type
_entity.pdbx_description
1 polymer ?
#
loop_
_entity_poly.entity_id
_entity_poly.type
_entity_poly.pdbx_seq_one_letter_code
_entity_poly.pdbx_strand_id
1 'polypeptide(L)'
;MLKLLIGTICLVTLLGCSSAPPKNQDDICAIFGEKKGWYKKARKASRRWGTAIPVMMAFAHQESGFRAKAKPPRKKILWIFPGPRPASAFGFAQATDETWKAYKKSSGRRGADRDDFGDAMDFIGWYNDQSQRKNKIKKTDAYHLYLAYHEGQGGFRIRSFSKKQWLKDVATKVTGRSNMYARQLQTCEKKLNRGFLRRLFGWG
;
A
#
# COMPACT_ATOMS: atom_id res chain seq x y z
N MET A 1 -19.01 36.61 -50.50
CA MET A 1 -19.18 36.70 -49.00
C MET A 1 -18.78 35.33 -48.46
N LEU A 2 -17.54 35.22 -47.97
CA LEU A 2 -16.96 33.97 -47.46
C LEU A 2 -17.06 34.01 -45.91
N LYS A 3 -17.90 33.19 -45.31
CA LYS A 3 -18.03 33.07 -43.86
C LYS A 3 -16.96 32.15 -43.30
N LEU A 4 -16.01 32.75 -42.63
CA LEU A 4 -14.97 32.00 -41.86
C LEU A 4 -15.65 31.38 -40.62
N LEU A 5 -15.77 30.02 -40.60
CA LEU A 5 -16.13 29.26 -39.41
C LEU A 5 -14.86 29.04 -38.58
N ILE A 6 -14.69 29.82 -37.53
CA ILE A 6 -13.64 29.62 -36.51
C ILE A 6 -14.14 28.50 -35.58
N GLY A 7 -13.66 27.29 -35.81
CA GLY A 7 -13.88 26.16 -34.90
C GLY A 7 -13.04 26.31 -33.63
N THR A 8 -13.69 26.61 -32.52
CA THR A 8 -13.06 26.61 -31.17
C THR A 8 -12.71 25.19 -30.77
N ILE A 9 -11.44 24.80 -30.90
CA ILE A 9 -10.93 23.53 -30.37
C ILE A 9 -10.87 23.65 -28.84
N CYS A 10 -11.84 23.05 -28.15
CA CYS A 10 -11.85 22.93 -26.70
C CYS A 10 -10.82 21.89 -26.27
N LEU A 11 -9.64 22.35 -25.83
CA LEU A 11 -8.55 21.51 -25.32
C LEU A 11 -8.96 20.97 -23.95
N VAL A 12 -9.62 19.80 -23.92
CA VAL A 12 -9.94 19.10 -22.68
C VAL A 12 -8.66 18.56 -22.09
N THR A 13 -8.06 19.29 -21.15
CA THR A 13 -6.95 18.80 -20.33
C THR A 13 -7.48 17.69 -19.41
N LEU A 14 -7.27 16.44 -19.79
CA LEU A 14 -7.47 15.28 -18.94
C LEU A 14 -6.51 15.41 -17.75
N LEU A 15 -7.02 15.91 -16.63
CA LEU A 15 -6.37 15.79 -15.31
C LEU A 15 -6.34 14.31 -14.95
N GLY A 16 -5.40 13.58 -15.54
CA GLY A 16 -5.14 12.18 -15.22
C GLY A 16 -4.78 12.09 -13.74
N CYS A 17 -5.62 11.44 -12.94
CA CYS A 17 -5.25 11.02 -11.59
C CYS A 17 -3.90 10.30 -11.68
N SER A 18 -2.84 10.92 -11.17
CA SER A 18 -1.48 10.39 -11.28
C SER A 18 -1.39 9.04 -10.56
N SER A 19 -1.51 7.96 -11.33
CA SER A 19 -1.30 6.58 -10.86
C SER A 19 0.18 6.24 -10.67
N ALA A 20 1.08 7.17 -11.00
CA ALA A 20 2.51 7.03 -10.83
C ALA A 20 2.89 6.90 -9.33
N PRO A 21 3.91 6.12 -8.99
CA PRO A 21 4.42 6.07 -7.63
C PRO A 21 4.98 7.42 -7.19
N PRO A 22 5.14 7.68 -5.86
CA PRO A 22 5.78 8.87 -5.35
C PRO A 22 7.22 9.01 -5.89
N LYS A 23 7.65 10.23 -6.18
CA LYS A 23 9.00 10.50 -6.69
C LYS A 23 10.07 10.17 -5.66
N ASN A 24 9.89 10.61 -4.43
CA ASN A 24 10.78 10.28 -3.32
C ASN A 24 10.08 9.27 -2.38
N GLN A 25 10.42 7.99 -2.53
CA GLN A 25 9.83 6.91 -1.75
C GLN A 25 10.55 6.66 -0.40
N ASP A 26 11.67 7.34 -0.16
CA ASP A 26 12.44 7.20 1.07
C ASP A 26 12.06 8.24 2.13
N ASP A 27 11.15 9.16 1.80
CA ASP A 27 10.64 10.18 2.72
C ASP A 27 9.10 10.13 2.79
N ILE A 28 8.58 9.66 3.94
CA ILE A 28 7.13 9.54 4.15
C ILE A 28 6.42 10.91 4.15
N CYS A 29 7.09 11.97 4.57
CA CYS A 29 6.55 13.32 4.54
C CYS A 29 6.41 13.84 3.11
N ALA A 30 7.43 13.59 2.27
CA ALA A 30 7.40 13.89 0.85
C ALA A 30 6.31 13.09 0.13
N ILE A 31 6.17 11.78 0.43
CA ILE A 31 5.10 10.93 -0.09
C ILE A 31 3.73 11.55 0.21
N PHE A 32 3.45 11.90 1.46
CA PHE A 32 2.16 12.47 1.84
C PHE A 32 1.94 13.90 1.35
N GLY A 33 3.02 14.64 1.10
CA GLY A 33 2.98 15.95 0.46
C GLY A 33 2.60 15.87 -1.02
N GLU A 34 3.17 14.91 -1.75
CA GLU A 34 2.90 14.65 -3.17
C GLU A 34 1.53 13.97 -3.38
N LYS A 35 1.27 12.90 -2.65
CA LYS A 35 0.03 12.10 -2.77
C LYS A 35 -1.02 12.58 -1.79
N LYS A 36 -1.64 13.71 -2.15
CA LYS A 36 -2.67 14.34 -1.31
C LYS A 36 -3.81 13.36 -0.99
N GLY A 37 -4.14 13.26 0.31
CA GLY A 37 -5.17 12.33 0.80
C GLY A 37 -4.65 10.97 1.25
N TRP A 38 -3.42 10.56 0.88
CA TRP A 38 -2.86 9.28 1.31
C TRP A 38 -2.68 9.20 2.83
N TYR A 39 -2.20 10.28 3.46
CA TYR A 39 -2.10 10.33 4.92
C TYR A 39 -3.45 10.07 5.60
N LYS A 40 -4.53 10.72 5.12
CA LYS A 40 -5.89 10.52 5.65
C LYS A 40 -6.36 9.07 5.49
N LYS A 41 -6.13 8.47 4.32
CA LYS A 41 -6.46 7.06 4.03
C LYS A 41 -5.67 6.10 4.94
N ALA A 42 -4.35 6.28 5.05
CA ALA A 42 -3.50 5.47 5.92
C ALA A 42 -3.87 5.62 7.41
N ARG A 43 -4.15 6.85 7.86
CA ARG A 43 -4.60 7.12 9.23
C ARG A 43 -5.95 6.46 9.55
N LYS A 44 -6.88 6.44 8.58
CA LYS A 44 -8.17 5.74 8.74
C LYS A 44 -7.96 4.24 8.94
N ALA A 45 -7.11 3.62 8.13
CA ALA A 45 -6.75 2.20 8.26
C ALA A 45 -6.05 1.91 9.59
N SER A 46 -5.09 2.76 9.98
CA SER A 46 -4.37 2.65 11.26
C SER A 46 -5.32 2.70 12.46
N ARG A 47 -6.26 3.64 12.47
CA ARG A 47 -7.27 3.74 13.54
C ARG A 47 -8.19 2.54 13.61
N ARG A 48 -8.54 1.97 12.44
CA ARG A 48 -9.44 0.82 12.37
C ARG A 48 -8.78 -0.45 12.88
N TRP A 49 -7.54 -0.68 12.51
CA TRP A 49 -6.87 -1.96 12.73
C TRP A 49 -5.75 -1.91 13.79
N GLY A 50 -5.38 -0.73 14.26
CA GLY A 50 -4.33 -0.55 15.26
C GLY A 50 -2.90 -0.77 14.74
N THR A 51 -2.70 -0.96 13.44
CA THR A 51 -1.36 -1.03 12.83
C THR A 51 -0.84 0.37 12.55
N ALA A 52 0.40 0.66 12.95
CA ALA A 52 1.01 1.97 12.73
C ALA A 52 1.15 2.30 11.23
N ILE A 53 0.92 3.58 10.87
CA ILE A 53 1.06 4.07 9.48
C ILE A 53 2.42 3.70 8.88
N PRO A 54 3.57 3.90 9.56
CA PRO A 54 4.89 3.55 9.02
C PRO A 54 5.03 2.07 8.64
N VAL A 55 4.44 1.16 9.43
CA VAL A 55 4.46 -0.28 9.12
C VAL A 55 3.70 -0.57 7.82
N MET A 56 2.48 -0.05 7.69
CA MET A 56 1.65 -0.27 6.49
C MET A 56 2.30 0.34 5.24
N MET A 57 2.92 1.52 5.37
CA MET A 57 3.63 2.18 4.28
C MET A 57 4.89 1.39 3.86
N ALA A 58 5.64 0.84 4.82
CA ALA A 58 6.80 0.00 4.52
C ALA A 58 6.41 -1.27 3.77
N PHE A 59 5.25 -1.87 4.10
CA PHE A 59 4.71 -3.01 3.38
C PHE A 59 4.34 -2.63 1.94
N ALA A 60 3.55 -1.58 1.73
CA ALA A 60 3.18 -1.13 0.39
C ALA A 60 4.40 -0.77 -0.47
N HIS A 61 5.43 -0.19 0.14
CA HIS A 61 6.71 0.05 -0.53
C HIS A 61 7.36 -1.25 -0.98
N GLN A 62 7.50 -2.23 -0.09
CA GLN A 62 8.14 -3.51 -0.39
C GLN A 62 7.39 -4.30 -1.45
N GLU A 63 6.05 -4.33 -1.38
CA GLU A 63 5.20 -5.13 -2.26
C GLU A 63 5.11 -4.54 -3.68
N SER A 64 5.06 -3.25 -3.82
CA SER A 64 4.77 -2.63 -5.11
C SER A 64 5.63 -1.43 -5.48
N GLY A 65 6.44 -0.87 -4.56
CA GLY A 65 7.01 0.46 -4.73
C GLY A 65 5.93 1.51 -4.95
N PHE A 66 4.82 1.40 -4.24
CA PHE A 66 3.63 2.26 -4.37
C PHE A 66 3.02 2.30 -5.77
N ARG A 67 3.18 1.27 -6.58
CA ARG A 67 2.55 1.14 -7.89
C ARG A 67 1.15 0.55 -7.76
N ALA A 68 0.13 1.32 -8.15
CA ALA A 68 -1.28 0.93 -8.05
C ALA A 68 -1.60 -0.37 -8.80
N LYS A 69 -1.02 -0.55 -9.98
CA LYS A 69 -1.29 -1.69 -10.87
C LYS A 69 -0.10 -2.67 -10.94
N ALA A 70 0.67 -2.77 -9.84
CA ALA A 70 1.77 -3.74 -9.77
C ALA A 70 1.27 -5.17 -9.92
N LYS A 71 2.01 -5.97 -10.68
CA LYS A 71 1.76 -7.40 -10.90
C LYS A 71 3.09 -8.15 -10.79
N PRO A 72 3.10 -9.39 -10.29
CA PRO A 72 4.29 -10.22 -10.29
C PRO A 72 4.87 -10.36 -11.72
N PRO A 73 6.19 -10.45 -11.86
CA PRO A 73 6.80 -10.71 -13.16
C PRO A 73 6.30 -12.03 -13.73
N ARG A 74 6.16 -12.11 -15.05
CA ARG A 74 5.84 -13.36 -15.75
C ARG A 74 7.07 -14.26 -15.78
N LYS A 75 6.88 -15.55 -15.58
CA LYS A 75 7.93 -16.53 -15.90
C LYS A 75 8.16 -16.51 -17.41
N LYS A 76 9.41 -16.56 -17.84
CA LYS A 76 9.72 -16.73 -19.27
C LYS A 76 9.59 -18.20 -19.62
N ILE A 77 8.85 -18.52 -20.69
CA ILE A 77 8.80 -19.85 -21.33
C ILE A 77 9.79 -19.81 -22.47
N LEU A 78 10.66 -20.82 -22.57
CA LEU A 78 11.71 -20.92 -23.60
C LEU A 78 12.55 -19.63 -23.71
N TRP A 79 12.81 -18.94 -22.59
CA TRP A 79 13.61 -17.71 -22.46
C TRP A 79 13.07 -16.47 -23.19
N ILE A 80 12.08 -16.63 -24.09
CA ILE A 80 11.59 -15.59 -25.01
C ILE A 80 10.13 -15.22 -24.76
N PHE A 81 9.25 -16.21 -24.56
CA PHE A 81 7.81 -15.98 -24.48
C PHE A 81 7.36 -15.67 -23.03
N PRO A 82 6.47 -14.66 -22.83
CA PRO A 82 5.90 -14.38 -21.53
C PRO A 82 4.92 -15.50 -21.13
N GLY A 83 5.29 -16.28 -20.13
CA GLY A 83 4.44 -17.31 -19.53
C GLY A 83 3.39 -16.76 -18.55
N PRO A 84 2.62 -17.65 -17.89
CA PRO A 84 1.66 -17.25 -16.87
C PRO A 84 2.36 -16.62 -15.67
N ARG A 85 1.62 -15.77 -14.94
CA ARG A 85 2.12 -15.22 -13.65
C ARG A 85 2.05 -16.29 -12.58
N PRO A 86 3.06 -16.37 -11.70
CA PRO A 86 3.12 -17.39 -10.65
C PRO A 86 2.07 -17.20 -9.55
N ALA A 87 1.46 -16.03 -9.47
CA ALA A 87 0.43 -15.71 -8.47
C ALA A 87 -0.55 -14.66 -9.01
N SER A 88 -1.76 -14.63 -8.45
CA SER A 88 -2.79 -13.61 -8.73
C SER A 88 -2.58 -12.30 -7.96
N ALA A 89 -1.39 -12.10 -7.37
CA ALA A 89 -1.04 -10.90 -6.62
C ALA A 89 -1.17 -9.64 -7.48
N PHE A 90 -1.79 -8.59 -6.91
CA PHE A 90 -2.07 -7.36 -7.63
C PHE A 90 -2.10 -6.14 -6.72
N GLY A 91 -1.75 -4.97 -7.29
CA GLY A 91 -1.96 -3.67 -6.69
C GLY A 91 -0.92 -3.29 -5.64
N PHE A 92 -1.24 -2.28 -4.84
CA PHE A 92 -0.34 -1.71 -3.83
C PHE A 92 0.16 -2.73 -2.80
N ALA A 93 -0.71 -3.64 -2.39
CA ALA A 93 -0.46 -4.60 -1.32
C ALA A 93 -0.11 -6.00 -1.83
N GLN A 94 -0.03 -6.22 -3.15
CA GLN A 94 0.21 -7.52 -3.78
C GLN A 94 -0.65 -8.67 -3.20
N ALA A 95 -1.88 -8.33 -2.81
CA ALA A 95 -2.84 -9.31 -2.32
C ALA A 95 -3.25 -10.28 -3.43
N THR A 96 -3.29 -11.59 -3.13
CA THR A 96 -3.83 -12.61 -4.03
C THR A 96 -5.36 -12.52 -4.10
N ASP A 97 -5.97 -13.09 -5.14
CA ASP A 97 -7.44 -13.10 -5.31
C ASP A 97 -8.14 -13.73 -4.10
N GLU A 98 -7.61 -14.85 -3.62
CA GLU A 98 -8.16 -15.56 -2.47
C GLU A 98 -8.12 -14.72 -1.19
N THR A 99 -6.94 -14.17 -0.88
CA THR A 99 -6.75 -13.35 0.33
C THR A 99 -7.58 -12.07 0.26
N TRP A 100 -7.69 -11.45 -0.93
CA TRP A 100 -8.51 -10.26 -1.14
C TRP A 100 -10.01 -10.56 -0.96
N LYS A 101 -10.48 -11.70 -1.46
CA LYS A 101 -11.86 -12.17 -1.27
C LYS A 101 -12.16 -12.39 0.22
N ALA A 102 -11.25 -13.03 0.96
CA ALA A 102 -11.36 -13.22 2.39
C ALA A 102 -11.43 -11.88 3.15
N TYR A 103 -10.57 -10.92 2.78
CA TYR A 103 -10.61 -9.57 3.33
C TYR A 103 -11.96 -8.89 3.09
N LYS A 104 -12.44 -8.84 1.85
CA LYS A 104 -13.73 -8.21 1.51
C LYS A 104 -14.89 -8.81 2.31
N LYS A 105 -14.91 -10.12 2.45
CA LYS A 105 -15.94 -10.84 3.21
C LYS A 105 -15.90 -10.49 4.70
N SER A 106 -14.72 -10.57 5.33
CA SER A 106 -14.58 -10.43 6.78
C SER A 106 -14.58 -8.98 7.27
N SER A 107 -14.14 -8.03 6.43
CA SER A 107 -14.07 -6.61 6.77
C SER A 107 -15.33 -5.81 6.39
N GLY A 108 -16.27 -6.42 5.65
CA GLY A 108 -17.44 -5.75 5.10
C GLY A 108 -17.16 -4.81 3.92
N ARG A 109 -15.92 -4.78 3.42
CA ARG A 109 -15.47 -3.86 2.35
C ARG A 109 -15.73 -4.43 0.95
N ARG A 110 -16.99 -4.74 0.62
CA ARG A 110 -17.38 -5.42 -0.62
C ARG A 110 -16.90 -4.73 -1.90
N GLY A 111 -16.92 -3.40 -1.93
CA GLY A 111 -16.49 -2.57 -3.07
C GLY A 111 -15.01 -2.16 -3.04
N ALA A 112 -14.16 -2.82 -2.23
CA ALA A 112 -12.73 -2.47 -2.16
C ALA A 112 -11.97 -2.94 -3.40
N ASP A 113 -11.01 -2.09 -3.86
CA ASP A 113 -10.15 -2.33 -5.02
C ASP A 113 -8.66 -2.38 -4.63
N ARG A 114 -7.92 -3.34 -5.20
CA ARG A 114 -6.49 -3.54 -4.89
C ARG A 114 -5.59 -2.43 -5.41
N ASP A 115 -6.04 -1.66 -6.39
CA ASP A 115 -5.36 -0.49 -6.94
C ASP A 115 -5.81 0.85 -6.34
N ASP A 116 -6.77 0.85 -5.37
CA ASP A 116 -7.00 2.00 -4.49
C ASP A 116 -6.05 1.95 -3.29
N PHE A 117 -5.33 3.04 -3.07
CA PHE A 117 -4.36 3.15 -1.96
C PHE A 117 -5.03 2.99 -0.58
N GLY A 118 -6.21 3.54 -0.38
CA GLY A 118 -6.91 3.48 0.92
C GLY A 118 -7.37 2.06 1.25
N ASP A 119 -7.85 1.34 0.25
CA ASP A 119 -8.27 -0.05 0.38
C ASP A 119 -7.07 -0.97 0.62
N ALA A 120 -5.95 -0.70 -0.05
CA ALA A 120 -4.72 -1.42 0.18
C ALA A 120 -4.17 -1.21 1.61
N MET A 121 -4.21 0.03 2.13
CA MET A 121 -3.84 0.31 3.53
C MET A 121 -4.78 -0.40 4.52
N ASP A 122 -6.09 -0.37 4.25
CA ASP A 122 -7.09 -1.07 5.09
C ASP A 122 -6.86 -2.59 5.07
N PHE A 123 -6.52 -3.15 3.90
CA PHE A 123 -6.16 -4.56 3.74
C PHE A 123 -4.90 -4.94 4.54
N ILE A 124 -3.81 -4.17 4.42
CA ILE A 124 -2.57 -4.43 5.18
C ILE A 124 -2.85 -4.37 6.69
N GLY A 125 -3.61 -3.36 7.13
CA GLY A 125 -4.03 -3.25 8.52
C GLY A 125 -4.84 -4.45 9.00
N TRP A 126 -5.83 -4.89 8.21
CA TRP A 126 -6.63 -6.09 8.46
C TRP A 126 -5.76 -7.35 8.56
N TYR A 127 -4.82 -7.52 7.63
CA TYR A 127 -3.95 -8.69 7.61
C TYR A 127 -3.06 -8.76 8.85
N ASN A 128 -2.50 -7.62 9.26
CA ASN A 128 -1.71 -7.51 10.49
C ASN A 128 -2.55 -7.76 11.76
N ASP A 129 -3.82 -7.35 11.76
CA ASP A 129 -4.75 -7.71 12.83
C ASP A 129 -5.01 -9.22 12.89
N GLN A 130 -5.14 -9.90 11.74
CA GLN A 130 -5.20 -11.36 11.69
C GLN A 130 -3.91 -12.00 12.23
N SER A 131 -2.74 -11.43 11.92
CA SER A 131 -1.46 -11.92 12.42
C SER A 131 -1.34 -11.79 13.94
N GLN A 132 -1.83 -10.71 14.51
CA GLN A 132 -1.91 -10.56 15.96
C GLN A 132 -2.87 -11.58 16.59
N ARG A 133 -4.06 -11.74 16.03
CA ARG A 133 -5.08 -12.65 16.60
C ARG A 133 -4.65 -14.11 16.52
N LYS A 134 -4.13 -14.55 15.37
CA LYS A 134 -3.83 -15.96 15.08
C LYS A 134 -2.45 -16.40 15.57
N ASN A 135 -1.46 -15.52 15.49
CA ASN A 135 -0.06 -15.83 15.75
C ASN A 135 0.54 -15.02 16.90
N LYS A 136 -0.26 -14.18 17.59
CA LYS A 136 0.15 -13.35 18.73
C LYS A 136 1.29 -12.35 18.42
N ILE A 137 1.44 -11.98 17.14
CA ILE A 137 2.46 -11.02 16.71
C ILE A 137 2.04 -9.62 17.15
N LYS A 138 2.91 -8.88 17.83
CA LYS A 138 2.64 -7.49 18.23
C LYS A 138 2.49 -6.61 16.98
N LYS A 139 1.51 -5.69 16.97
CA LYS A 139 1.28 -4.76 15.83
C LYS A 139 2.42 -3.77 15.58
N THR A 140 3.39 -3.69 16.51
CA THR A 140 4.62 -2.91 16.39
C THR A 140 5.80 -3.72 15.84
N ASP A 141 5.67 -5.03 15.72
CA ASP A 141 6.71 -5.93 15.26
C ASP A 141 6.64 -6.11 13.74
N ALA A 142 7.18 -5.13 13.01
CA ALA A 142 7.15 -5.13 11.55
C ALA A 142 7.84 -6.37 10.93
N TYR A 143 8.87 -6.90 11.60
CA TYR A 143 9.62 -8.07 11.13
C TYR A 143 8.74 -9.32 11.05
N HIS A 144 8.17 -9.73 12.16
CA HIS A 144 7.32 -10.92 12.20
C HIS A 144 5.99 -10.73 11.48
N LEU A 145 5.44 -9.50 11.49
CA LEU A 145 4.27 -9.16 10.69
C LEU A 145 4.54 -9.39 9.20
N TYR A 146 5.72 -8.98 8.70
CA TYR A 146 6.06 -9.16 7.30
C TYR A 146 6.31 -10.65 6.95
N LEU A 147 6.97 -11.40 7.83
CA LEU A 147 7.11 -12.85 7.65
C LEU A 147 5.74 -13.54 7.54
N ALA A 148 4.79 -13.18 8.42
CA ALA A 148 3.43 -13.72 8.37
C ALA A 148 2.66 -13.24 7.12
N TYR A 149 2.92 -12.04 6.65
CA TYR A 149 2.33 -11.49 5.44
C TYR A 149 2.72 -12.29 4.21
N HIS A 150 3.99 -12.64 4.11
CA HIS A 150 4.54 -13.38 2.97
C HIS A 150 4.21 -14.88 3.02
N GLU A 151 4.37 -15.52 4.19
CA GLU A 151 4.17 -16.99 4.33
C GLU A 151 2.72 -17.41 4.53
N GLY A 152 1.84 -16.43 4.79
CA GLY A 152 0.50 -16.71 5.28
C GLY A 152 0.49 -17.07 6.77
N GLN A 153 -0.70 -16.99 7.38
CA GLN A 153 -0.85 -17.22 8.82
C GLN A 153 -0.45 -18.65 9.25
N GLY A 154 -0.76 -19.63 8.40
CA GLY A 154 -0.40 -21.05 8.62
C GLY A 154 1.10 -21.29 8.46
N GLY A 155 1.68 -20.76 7.38
CA GLY A 155 3.11 -20.88 7.11
C GLY A 155 3.97 -20.24 8.22
N PHE A 156 3.54 -19.07 8.71
CA PHE A 156 4.22 -18.44 9.84
C PHE A 156 4.20 -19.34 11.09
N ARG A 157 3.06 -19.93 11.42
CA ARG A 157 2.90 -20.81 12.60
C ARG A 157 3.84 -21.99 12.57
N ILE A 158 3.99 -22.63 11.42
CA ILE A 158 4.92 -23.77 11.25
C ILE A 158 6.35 -23.32 10.92
N ARG A 159 6.62 -22.02 10.97
CA ARG A 159 7.93 -21.41 10.73
C ARG A 159 8.53 -21.75 9.36
N SER A 160 7.71 -21.81 8.29
CA SER A 160 8.15 -22.12 6.93
C SER A 160 9.23 -21.15 6.39
N PHE A 161 9.36 -19.99 7.01
CA PHE A 161 10.40 -19.00 6.73
C PHE A 161 11.78 -19.35 7.30
N SER A 162 11.90 -20.32 8.21
CA SER A 162 13.13 -20.57 8.99
C SER A 162 14.37 -20.79 8.10
N LYS A 163 14.22 -21.51 7.00
CA LYS A 163 15.27 -21.79 6.00
C LYS A 163 15.36 -20.76 4.87
N LYS A 164 14.50 -19.75 4.85
CA LYS A 164 14.43 -18.72 3.80
C LYS A 164 15.20 -17.47 4.23
N GLN A 165 16.55 -17.51 4.16
CA GLN A 165 17.37 -16.36 4.58
C GLN A 165 16.99 -15.09 3.82
N TRP A 166 16.75 -15.19 2.50
CA TRP A 166 16.32 -14.06 1.69
C TRP A 166 15.05 -13.37 2.22
N LEU A 167 14.07 -14.16 2.73
CA LEU A 167 12.84 -13.58 3.28
C LEU A 167 13.09 -12.86 4.62
N LYS A 168 13.98 -13.42 5.45
CA LYS A 168 14.41 -12.78 6.69
C LYS A 168 15.14 -11.46 6.42
N ASP A 169 15.97 -11.42 5.37
CA ASP A 169 16.66 -10.19 4.94
C ASP A 169 15.67 -9.14 4.41
N VAL A 170 14.64 -9.55 3.66
CA VAL A 170 13.56 -8.66 3.23
C VAL A 170 12.78 -8.13 4.45
N ALA A 171 12.41 -8.98 5.40
CA ALA A 171 11.71 -8.56 6.62
C ALA A 171 12.55 -7.55 7.45
N THR A 172 13.87 -7.74 7.49
CA THR A 172 14.79 -6.76 8.11
C THR A 172 14.78 -5.42 7.38
N LYS A 173 14.80 -5.40 6.05
CA LYS A 173 14.69 -4.17 5.23
C LYS A 173 13.36 -3.46 5.46
N VAL A 174 12.26 -4.21 5.51
CA VAL A 174 10.92 -3.65 5.81
C VAL A 174 10.88 -3.02 7.21
N THR A 175 11.49 -3.67 8.19
CA THR A 175 11.60 -3.15 9.56
C THR A 175 12.42 -1.85 9.60
N GLY A 176 13.56 -1.82 8.94
CA GLY A 176 14.40 -0.62 8.83
C GLY A 176 13.65 0.54 8.17
N ARG A 177 12.92 0.29 7.09
CA ARG A 177 12.07 1.28 6.41
C ARG A 177 10.92 1.77 7.31
N SER A 178 10.26 0.86 8.01
CA SER A 178 9.21 1.22 8.96
C SER A 178 9.73 2.15 10.05
N ASN A 179 10.90 1.86 10.61
CA ASN A 179 11.53 2.69 11.64
C ASN A 179 11.95 4.07 11.09
N MET A 180 12.48 4.11 9.86
CA MET A 180 12.82 5.36 9.18
C MET A 180 11.56 6.22 8.98
N TYR A 181 10.51 5.64 8.43
CA TYR A 181 9.23 6.32 8.23
C TYR A 181 8.61 6.79 9.56
N ALA A 182 8.77 6.02 10.64
CA ALA A 182 8.26 6.42 11.96
C ALA A 182 8.94 7.70 12.46
N ARG A 183 10.27 7.79 12.37
CA ARG A 183 11.02 8.99 12.76
C ARG A 183 10.64 10.20 11.90
N GLN A 184 10.55 10.02 10.59
CA GLN A 184 10.17 11.09 9.67
C GLN A 184 8.75 11.59 9.93
N LEU A 185 7.78 10.68 10.14
CA LEU A 185 6.38 11.05 10.36
C LEU A 185 6.22 11.93 11.59
N GLN A 186 6.99 11.71 12.67
CA GLN A 186 6.97 12.55 13.87
C GLN A 186 7.23 14.03 13.55
N THR A 187 8.06 14.33 12.53
CA THR A 187 8.41 15.72 12.16
C THR A 187 7.30 16.43 11.37
N CYS A 188 6.51 15.71 10.59
CA CYS A 188 5.51 16.32 9.70
C CYS A 188 4.05 16.02 10.08
N GLU A 189 3.79 15.12 11.01
CA GLU A 189 2.43 14.67 11.30
C GLU A 189 1.52 15.80 11.80
N LYS A 190 2.03 16.70 12.63
CA LYS A 190 1.27 17.87 13.08
C LYS A 190 0.78 18.73 11.91
N LYS A 191 1.64 18.95 10.87
CA LYS A 191 1.28 19.71 9.67
C LYS A 191 0.25 18.97 8.83
N LEU A 192 0.40 17.65 8.65
CA LEU A 192 -0.54 16.80 7.91
C LEU A 192 -1.94 16.80 8.58
N ASN A 193 -2.00 16.80 9.91
CA ASN A 193 -3.25 16.88 10.66
C ASN A 193 -3.92 18.25 10.54
N ARG A 194 -3.17 19.37 10.59
CA ARG A 194 -3.72 20.74 10.47
C ARG A 194 -4.32 20.98 9.09
N GLY A 195 -3.69 20.54 8.03
CA GLY A 195 -4.24 20.65 6.67
C GLY A 195 -5.58 19.92 6.50
N PHE A 196 -5.86 18.93 7.35
CA PHE A 196 -7.15 18.25 7.42
C PHE A 196 -8.24 19.12 8.10
N LEU A 197 -7.93 19.74 9.24
CA LEU A 197 -8.86 20.58 9.99
C LEU A 197 -9.23 21.85 9.21
N ARG A 198 -8.27 22.50 8.53
CA ARG A 198 -8.54 23.66 7.67
C ARG A 198 -9.54 23.35 6.55
N ARG A 199 -9.48 22.16 5.95
CA ARG A 199 -10.42 21.74 4.90
C ARG A 199 -11.80 21.34 5.43
N LEU A 200 -11.91 20.95 6.70
CA LEU A 200 -13.20 20.60 7.33
C LEU A 200 -13.95 21.83 7.84
N PHE A 201 -13.24 22.83 8.35
CA PHE A 201 -13.83 23.97 9.04
C PHE A 201 -13.76 25.28 8.26
N GLY A 202 -13.24 25.28 7.00
CA GLY A 202 -13.29 26.45 6.12
C GLY A 202 -12.57 27.71 6.64
N TRP A 203 -11.61 27.57 7.57
CA TRP A 203 -10.87 28.71 8.10
C TRP A 203 -9.78 29.10 7.11
N GLY A 204 -10.09 30.08 6.28
CA GLY A 204 -9.16 30.82 5.43
C GLY A 204 -8.49 31.95 6.19
#